data_cdf1104867ec4c7bc192f96d4072a26b
#
_entry.id   cdf1104867ec4c7bc192f96d4072a26b
#
_cell.length_a   1.000
_cell.length_b   1.000
_cell.length_c   1.000
_cell.angle_alpha   90.00
_cell.angle_beta   90.00
_cell.angle_gamma   90.00
#
_symmetry.space_group_name_H-M   'P 1'
#
loop_
_entity.id
_entity.type
_entity.pdbx_description
1 polymer ?
#
loop_
_entity_poly.entity_id
_entity_poly.type
_entity_poly.pdbx_seq_one_letter_code
_entity_poly.pdbx_strand_id
1 'polypeptide(L)'
;MSSISFCVHIAFRALPCYHHSHLARRTPTQKDLFRRLGIAARVWCAEAVRVAKESGFDVRIICGTRTYKEQDALYAKRPRVTKARGGQSMHNFGLAWDFGVFQGKTYFGDSPMYAVLGKLYKLVPSVEWGGTWKSFVDQPHLQLNKYPNTAAARAAFES
;
A
#
# COMPACT_ATOMS: atom_id res chain seq x y z
N MET A 1 5.07 6.57 -37.25
CA MET A 1 4.86 5.60 -36.15
C MET A 1 6.03 5.77 -35.18
N SER A 2 5.89 6.67 -34.23
CA SER A 2 6.95 6.98 -33.25
C SER A 2 6.56 6.38 -31.91
N SER A 3 7.37 5.41 -31.47
CA SER A 3 7.29 4.78 -30.16
C SER A 3 7.58 5.82 -29.07
N ILE A 4 6.58 6.22 -28.33
CA ILE A 4 6.75 7.05 -27.14
C ILE A 4 7.15 6.12 -26.00
N SER A 5 8.45 6.03 -25.74
CA SER A 5 9.01 5.40 -24.56
C SER A 5 8.75 6.32 -23.37
N PHE A 6 7.69 6.08 -22.62
CA PHE A 6 7.43 6.76 -21.35
C PHE A 6 8.36 6.21 -20.26
N CYS A 7 9.55 6.75 -20.19
CA CYS A 7 10.41 6.56 -19.03
C CYS A 7 9.93 7.51 -17.93
N VAL A 8 8.97 7.03 -17.10
CA VAL A 8 8.50 7.79 -15.93
C VAL A 8 9.59 7.73 -14.87
N HIS A 9 10.43 8.78 -14.82
CA HIS A 9 11.35 9.01 -13.70
C HIS A 9 10.52 9.49 -12.50
N ILE A 10 10.00 8.55 -11.73
CA ILE A 10 9.29 8.85 -10.49
C ILE A 10 10.36 8.99 -9.39
N ALA A 11 10.67 10.22 -9.00
CA ALA A 11 11.54 10.49 -7.86
C ALA A 11 10.79 10.21 -6.55
N PHE A 12 10.78 8.95 -6.12
CA PHE A 12 10.19 8.55 -4.85
C PHE A 12 11.24 8.59 -3.74
N ARG A 13 11.06 9.49 -2.77
CA ARG A 13 11.77 9.41 -1.48
C ARG A 13 10.95 8.53 -0.53
N ALA A 14 11.52 7.41 -0.14
CA ALA A 14 10.93 6.53 0.86
C ALA A 14 10.84 7.24 2.22
N LEU A 15 9.63 7.26 2.81
CA LEU A 15 9.52 7.33 4.26
C LEU A 15 9.45 5.89 4.78
N PRO A 16 10.17 5.59 5.88
CA PRO A 16 10.10 4.25 6.45
C PRO A 16 8.68 3.97 6.92
N CYS A 17 8.17 2.76 6.70
CA CYS A 17 7.17 2.20 7.60
C CYS A 17 7.78 2.38 8.99
N TYR A 18 7.23 3.30 9.79
CA TYR A 18 7.83 3.81 11.02
C TYR A 18 8.04 2.67 12.01
N HIS A 19 9.20 2.00 11.92
CA HIS A 19 9.64 1.00 12.90
C HIS A 19 11.16 0.95 12.98
N HIS A 20 11.66 1.49 14.07
CA HIS A 20 12.96 1.12 14.60
C HIS A 20 12.86 -0.30 15.18
N SER A 21 13.36 -1.29 14.47
CA SER A 21 13.84 -2.52 15.05
C SER A 21 15.27 -2.71 14.55
N HIS A 22 16.21 -2.70 15.49
CA HIS A 22 17.64 -2.94 15.30
C HIS A 22 17.87 -4.32 14.66
N LEU A 23 17.96 -4.36 13.35
CA LEU A 23 18.74 -5.31 12.56
C LEU A 23 18.94 -4.63 11.21
N ALA A 24 20.20 -4.45 10.83
CA ALA A 24 20.64 -3.71 9.65
C ALA A 24 20.22 -4.38 8.33
N ARG A 25 18.89 -4.44 8.07
CA ARG A 25 18.34 -4.66 6.75
C ARG A 25 18.02 -3.29 6.18
N ARG A 26 18.66 -2.96 5.07
CA ARG A 26 18.39 -1.77 4.27
C ARG A 26 16.87 -1.59 4.14
N THR A 27 16.35 -0.43 4.57
CA THR A 27 14.94 -0.06 4.36
C THR A 27 14.61 -0.20 2.88
N PRO A 28 13.56 -0.94 2.51
CA PRO A 28 13.21 -1.13 1.11
C PRO A 28 12.93 0.23 0.46
N THR A 29 13.48 0.43 -0.72
CA THR A 29 13.19 1.64 -1.51
C THR A 29 11.77 1.57 -2.07
N GLN A 30 11.22 2.71 -2.51
CA GLN A 30 9.95 2.73 -3.24
C GLN A 30 9.99 1.80 -4.46
N LYS A 31 11.14 1.71 -5.15
CA LYS A 31 11.32 0.76 -6.26
C LYS A 31 11.20 -0.70 -5.80
N ASP A 32 11.71 -1.03 -4.62
CA ASP A 32 11.65 -2.39 -4.08
C ASP A 32 10.22 -2.75 -3.67
N LEU A 33 9.49 -1.82 -3.03
CA LEU A 33 8.07 -1.96 -2.72
C LEU A 33 7.25 -2.13 -4.00
N PHE A 34 7.48 -1.27 -5.00
CA PHE A 34 6.77 -1.30 -6.27
C PHE A 34 7.03 -2.58 -7.09
N ARG A 35 8.25 -3.12 -7.08
CA ARG A 35 8.58 -4.39 -7.77
C ARG A 35 7.87 -5.59 -7.18
N ARG A 36 7.60 -5.57 -5.87
CA ARG A 36 6.88 -6.64 -5.17
C ARG A 36 5.37 -6.59 -5.36
N LEU A 37 4.85 -5.45 -5.79
CA LEU A 37 3.44 -5.30 -6.11
C LEU A 37 3.12 -5.95 -7.45
N GLY A 38 2.01 -6.69 -7.50
CA GLY A 38 1.51 -7.29 -8.74
C GLY A 38 1.11 -6.25 -9.80
N ILE A 39 0.76 -6.70 -10.99
CA ILE A 39 0.35 -5.83 -12.11
C ILE A 39 -0.80 -4.91 -11.70
N ALA A 40 -1.80 -5.41 -10.97
CA ALA A 40 -2.95 -4.65 -10.50
C ALA A 40 -2.56 -3.41 -9.68
N ALA A 41 -1.63 -3.59 -8.72
CA ALA A 41 -1.14 -2.47 -7.91
C ALA A 41 -0.36 -1.45 -8.74
N ARG A 42 0.41 -1.90 -9.73
CA ARG A 42 1.15 -1.00 -10.64
C ARG A 42 0.22 -0.16 -11.50
N VAL A 43 -0.87 -0.74 -12.03
CA VAL A 43 -1.87 -0.01 -12.80
C VAL A 43 -2.54 1.06 -11.92
N TRP A 44 -2.99 0.69 -10.72
CA TRP A 44 -3.56 1.65 -9.77
C TRP A 44 -2.57 2.76 -9.44
N CYS A 45 -1.31 2.43 -9.11
CA CYS A 45 -0.28 3.42 -8.75
C CYS A 45 -0.02 4.43 -9.88
N ALA A 46 0.03 3.98 -11.14
CA ALA A 46 0.29 4.86 -12.27
C ALA A 46 -0.81 5.93 -12.39
N GLU A 47 -2.07 5.52 -12.29
CA GLU A 47 -3.20 6.44 -12.35
C GLU A 47 -3.29 7.34 -11.10
N ALA A 48 -3.05 6.80 -9.91
CA ALA A 48 -3.05 7.56 -8.67
C ALA A 48 -1.98 8.67 -8.67
N VAL A 49 -0.79 8.40 -9.20
CA VAL A 49 0.28 9.40 -9.35
C VAL A 49 -0.15 10.52 -10.30
N ARG A 50 -0.79 10.19 -11.43
CA ARG A 50 -1.28 11.19 -12.38
C ARG A 50 -2.32 12.10 -11.73
N VAL A 51 -3.36 11.51 -11.14
CA VAL A 51 -4.47 12.26 -10.50
C VAL A 51 -3.99 13.11 -9.33
N ALA A 52 -3.11 12.58 -8.47
CA ALA A 52 -2.54 13.32 -7.35
C ALA A 52 -1.78 14.55 -7.84
N LYS A 53 -0.92 14.37 -8.85
CA LYS A 53 -0.10 15.46 -9.42
C LYS A 53 -0.95 16.59 -10.01
N GLU A 54 -2.03 16.27 -10.72
CA GLU A 54 -2.97 17.25 -11.26
C GLU A 54 -3.65 18.08 -10.16
N SER A 55 -3.78 17.50 -8.97
CA SER A 55 -4.34 18.16 -7.78
C SER A 55 -3.31 18.83 -6.87
N GLY A 56 -2.04 18.89 -7.29
CA GLY A 56 -0.95 19.51 -6.52
C GLY A 56 -0.42 18.63 -5.37
N PHE A 57 -0.73 17.32 -5.38
CA PHE A 57 -0.27 16.34 -4.39
C PHE A 57 0.67 15.31 -4.99
N ASP A 58 1.44 14.66 -4.11
CA ASP A 58 2.17 13.44 -4.40
C ASP A 58 1.49 12.26 -3.73
N VAL A 59 1.48 11.09 -4.38
CA VAL A 59 1.10 9.82 -3.76
C VAL A 59 2.32 8.91 -3.67
N ARG A 60 2.47 8.20 -2.55
CA ARG A 60 3.58 7.26 -2.30
C ARG A 60 3.06 6.00 -1.67
N ILE A 61 3.65 4.85 -2.04
CA ILE A 61 3.41 3.61 -1.31
C ILE A 61 4.17 3.70 0.00
N ILE A 62 3.46 3.63 1.12
CA ILE A 62 4.02 3.73 2.46
C ILE A 62 4.19 2.37 3.14
N CYS A 63 3.44 1.36 2.69
CA CYS A 63 3.58 -0.01 3.13
C CYS A 63 3.23 -0.99 2.00
N GLY A 64 3.93 -2.12 1.95
CA GLY A 64 3.67 -3.24 1.05
C GLY A 64 3.67 -4.55 1.82
N THR A 65 4.41 -5.56 1.31
CA THR A 65 4.55 -6.86 1.98
C THR A 65 5.18 -6.70 3.35
N ARG A 66 4.61 -7.39 4.35
CA ARG A 66 5.00 -7.35 5.75
C ARG A 66 5.20 -8.77 6.28
N THR A 67 6.28 -9.04 6.99
CA THR A 67 6.49 -10.33 7.67
C THR A 67 5.51 -10.49 8.85
N TYR A 68 5.31 -11.73 9.30
CA TYR A 68 4.49 -12.01 10.49
C TYR A 68 5.04 -11.29 11.73
N LYS A 69 6.37 -11.29 11.90
CA LYS A 69 7.04 -10.59 13.01
C LYS A 69 6.80 -9.08 12.98
N GLU A 70 6.86 -8.45 11.82
CA GLU A 70 6.57 -7.01 11.66
C GLU A 70 5.09 -6.72 11.96
N GLN A 71 4.19 -7.61 11.55
CA GLN A 71 2.77 -7.49 11.86
C GLN A 71 2.49 -7.63 13.36
N ASP A 72 3.12 -8.58 14.04
CA ASP A 72 3.00 -8.74 15.49
C ASP A 72 3.55 -7.53 16.26
N ALA A 73 4.65 -6.95 15.79
CA ALA A 73 5.19 -5.72 16.34
C ALA A 73 4.21 -4.53 16.21
N LEU A 74 3.48 -4.44 15.08
CA LEU A 74 2.42 -3.45 14.91
C LEU A 74 1.23 -3.73 15.84
N TYR A 75 0.82 -4.99 15.98
CA TYR A 75 -0.27 -5.40 16.88
C TYR A 75 0.04 -5.08 18.34
N ALA A 76 1.31 -5.18 18.75
CA ALA A 76 1.75 -4.90 20.10
C ALA A 76 1.80 -3.41 20.46
N LYS A 77 1.76 -2.49 19.47
CA LYS A 77 1.83 -1.04 19.71
C LYS A 77 0.66 -0.51 20.55
N ARG A 78 0.96 0.54 21.30
CA ARG A 78 -0.03 1.32 22.04
C ARG A 78 0.15 2.82 21.73
N PRO A 79 -0.88 3.56 21.33
CA PRO A 79 -2.22 3.05 21.02
C PRO A 79 -2.21 2.04 19.89
N ARG A 80 -3.23 1.16 19.84
CA ARG A 80 -3.29 0.07 18.85
C ARG A 80 -3.50 0.61 17.44
N VAL A 81 -2.61 0.22 16.52
CA VAL A 81 -2.63 0.66 15.11
C VAL A 81 -3.18 -0.42 14.15
N THR A 82 -3.34 -1.65 14.62
CA THR A 82 -3.97 -2.75 13.87
C THR A 82 -4.65 -3.75 14.80
N LYS A 83 -5.68 -4.43 14.29
CA LYS A 83 -6.35 -5.55 14.99
C LYS A 83 -5.79 -6.91 14.57
N ALA A 84 -5.02 -6.98 13.47
CA ALA A 84 -4.48 -8.20 12.90
C ALA A 84 -3.11 -8.55 13.50
N ARG A 85 -2.93 -9.81 13.89
CA ARG A 85 -1.64 -10.42 14.25
C ARG A 85 -0.90 -10.91 13.00
N GLY A 86 0.32 -11.41 13.19
CA GLY A 86 1.07 -12.09 12.13
C GLY A 86 0.24 -13.23 11.51
N GLY A 87 0.21 -13.30 10.19
CA GLY A 87 -0.62 -14.24 9.43
C GLY A 87 -2.11 -13.89 9.35
N GLN A 88 -2.53 -12.72 9.81
CA GLN A 88 -3.91 -12.25 9.78
C GLN A 88 -4.12 -10.97 8.96
N SER A 89 -3.16 -10.61 8.12
CA SER A 89 -3.23 -9.43 7.25
C SER A 89 -2.87 -9.80 5.82
N MET A 90 -3.55 -9.26 4.83
CA MET A 90 -3.22 -9.43 3.41
C MET A 90 -1.81 -8.92 3.06
N HIS A 91 -1.28 -7.98 3.82
CA HIS A 91 0.13 -7.57 3.72
C HIS A 91 1.12 -8.71 3.95
N ASN A 92 0.76 -9.70 4.78
CA ASN A 92 1.63 -10.84 5.08
C ASN A 92 1.85 -11.75 3.86
N PHE A 93 0.94 -11.70 2.91
CA PHE A 93 0.94 -12.57 1.73
C PHE A 93 1.32 -11.80 0.45
N GLY A 94 1.74 -10.52 0.58
CA GLY A 94 2.05 -9.67 -0.57
C GLY A 94 0.83 -9.26 -1.39
N LEU A 95 -0.37 -9.32 -0.79
CA LEU A 95 -1.65 -9.05 -1.45
C LEU A 95 -2.22 -7.67 -1.11
N ALA A 96 -1.55 -6.87 -0.28
CA ALA A 96 -2.01 -5.54 0.10
C ALA A 96 -0.88 -4.51 0.06
N TRP A 97 -1.28 -3.25 -0.12
CA TRP A 97 -0.40 -2.08 0.00
C TRP A 97 -1.16 -0.90 0.60
N ASP A 98 -0.42 -0.04 1.29
CA ASP A 98 -0.96 1.22 1.79
C ASP A 98 -0.29 2.38 1.03
N PHE A 99 -1.08 3.40 0.71
CA PHE A 99 -0.58 4.62 0.11
C PHE A 99 -0.70 5.81 1.06
N GLY A 100 0.15 6.80 0.85
CA GLY A 100 0.12 8.06 1.58
C GLY A 100 0.02 9.25 0.63
N VAL A 101 -0.67 10.29 1.08
CA VAL A 101 -0.81 11.57 0.38
C VAL A 101 0.21 12.56 0.94
N PHE A 102 0.92 13.24 0.05
CA PHE A 102 1.99 14.17 0.40
C PHE A 102 1.90 15.46 -0.41
N GLN A 103 2.49 16.52 0.13
CA GLN A 103 2.84 17.71 -0.61
C GLN A 103 4.30 18.06 -0.27
N GLY A 104 5.19 17.86 -1.22
CA GLY A 104 6.62 17.90 -0.95
C GLY A 104 7.04 16.86 0.11
N LYS A 105 7.48 17.35 1.29
CA LYS A 105 7.87 16.48 2.42
C LYS A 105 6.76 16.28 3.45
N THR A 106 5.67 17.04 3.36
CA THR A 106 4.58 17.01 4.32
C THR A 106 3.65 15.84 4.02
N TYR A 107 3.42 15.00 5.03
CA TYR A 107 2.46 13.89 4.99
C TYR A 107 1.09 14.36 5.48
N PHE A 108 0.05 14.06 4.73
CA PHE A 108 -1.34 14.37 5.06
C PHE A 108 -2.09 13.06 5.37
N GLY A 109 -2.10 12.67 6.65
CA GLY A 109 -2.75 11.43 7.10
C GLY A 109 -4.28 11.49 7.04
N ASP A 110 -4.85 12.69 7.01
CA ASP A 110 -6.29 12.95 6.93
C ASP A 110 -6.56 13.95 5.78
N SER A 111 -6.50 13.45 4.54
CA SER A 111 -6.73 14.24 3.33
C SER A 111 -7.95 13.74 2.55
N PRO A 112 -8.82 14.64 2.04
CA PRO A 112 -9.88 14.26 1.09
C PRO A 112 -9.36 13.49 -0.14
N MET A 113 -8.07 13.66 -0.47
CA MET A 113 -7.44 12.94 -1.57
C MET A 113 -7.43 11.43 -1.38
N TYR A 114 -7.49 10.91 -0.14
CA TYR A 114 -7.63 9.46 0.07
C TYR A 114 -8.90 8.92 -0.58
N ALA A 115 -10.02 9.64 -0.46
CA ALA A 115 -11.27 9.23 -1.09
C ALA A 115 -11.22 9.31 -2.62
N VAL A 116 -10.51 10.29 -3.17
CA VAL A 116 -10.32 10.44 -4.62
C VAL A 116 -9.45 9.31 -5.16
N LEU A 117 -8.25 9.15 -4.59
CA LEU A 117 -7.27 8.16 -5.06
C LEU A 117 -7.73 6.72 -4.78
N GLY A 118 -8.35 6.49 -3.61
CA GLY A 118 -8.87 5.18 -3.26
C GLY A 118 -9.91 4.67 -4.26
N LYS A 119 -10.83 5.54 -4.72
CA LYS A 119 -11.87 5.17 -5.70
C LYS A 119 -11.31 4.71 -7.06
N LEU A 120 -10.05 5.00 -7.37
CA LEU A 120 -9.38 4.49 -8.56
C LEU A 120 -9.26 2.95 -8.56
N TYR A 121 -9.51 2.27 -7.42
CA TYR A 121 -9.59 0.82 -7.38
C TYR A 121 -10.57 0.24 -8.41
N LYS A 122 -11.62 0.99 -8.77
CA LYS A 122 -12.62 0.59 -9.77
C LYS A 122 -12.03 0.37 -11.17
N LEU A 123 -10.88 0.95 -11.47
CA LEU A 123 -10.15 0.73 -12.72
C LEU A 123 -9.47 -0.64 -12.76
N VAL A 124 -9.38 -1.33 -11.62
CA VAL A 124 -8.69 -2.62 -11.49
C VAL A 124 -9.61 -3.61 -10.77
N PRO A 125 -10.39 -4.41 -11.49
CA PRO A 125 -11.45 -5.28 -10.93
C PRO A 125 -10.99 -6.25 -9.84
N SER A 126 -9.69 -6.60 -9.81
CA SER A 126 -9.09 -7.48 -8.79
C SER A 126 -8.68 -6.75 -7.50
N VAL A 127 -8.96 -5.46 -7.37
CA VAL A 127 -8.56 -4.64 -6.22
C VAL A 127 -9.79 -4.26 -5.40
N GLU A 128 -9.64 -4.30 -4.10
CA GLU A 128 -10.58 -3.80 -3.09
C GLU A 128 -9.93 -2.64 -2.33
N TRP A 129 -10.72 -1.62 -2.00
CA TRP A 129 -10.28 -0.46 -1.25
C TRP A 129 -10.88 -0.43 0.15
N GLY A 130 -10.03 -0.33 1.19
CA GLY A 130 -10.44 -0.31 2.60
C GLY A 130 -11.32 0.89 2.99
N GLY A 131 -11.33 1.96 2.19
CA GLY A 131 -12.25 3.09 2.37
C GLY A 131 -13.73 2.76 2.15
N THR A 132 -14.05 1.59 1.59
CA THR A 132 -15.42 1.09 1.41
C THR A 132 -15.88 0.13 2.52
N TRP A 133 -15.01 -0.23 3.45
CA TRP A 133 -15.35 -1.19 4.51
C TRP A 133 -16.29 -0.60 5.55
N LYS A 134 -17.26 -1.40 6.00
CA LYS A 134 -18.31 -0.94 6.93
C LYS A 134 -17.85 -0.92 8.39
N SER A 135 -17.04 -1.90 8.80
CA SER A 135 -16.67 -2.08 10.23
C SER A 135 -15.35 -1.42 10.63
N PHE A 136 -14.49 -1.14 9.68
CA PHE A 136 -13.19 -0.52 9.90
C PHE A 136 -12.75 0.17 8.61
N VAL A 137 -13.10 1.44 8.47
CA VAL A 137 -12.69 2.25 7.31
C VAL A 137 -11.20 2.47 7.35
N ASP A 138 -10.48 2.01 6.32
CA ASP A 138 -9.03 2.15 6.16
C ASP A 138 -8.73 2.77 4.78
N GLN A 139 -8.75 4.09 4.73
CA GLN A 139 -8.61 4.83 3.47
C GLN A 139 -7.26 4.65 2.76
N PRO A 140 -6.12 4.52 3.47
CA PRO A 140 -4.84 4.21 2.84
C PRO A 140 -4.76 2.83 2.20
N HIS A 141 -5.57 1.87 2.64
CA HIS A 141 -5.43 0.45 2.34
C HIS A 141 -6.06 0.02 1.03
N LEU A 142 -5.30 -0.70 0.22
CA LEU A 142 -5.75 -1.43 -0.96
C LEU A 142 -5.26 -2.88 -0.90
N GLN A 143 -6.10 -3.82 -1.37
CA GLN A 143 -5.72 -5.24 -1.41
C GLN A 143 -6.28 -5.94 -2.66
N LEU A 144 -5.63 -7.05 -3.03
CA LEU A 144 -6.15 -7.95 -4.04
C LEU A 144 -7.25 -8.83 -3.45
N ASN A 145 -8.38 -8.93 -4.12
CA ASN A 145 -9.52 -9.80 -3.76
C ASN A 145 -9.37 -11.23 -4.33
N LYS A 146 -8.12 -11.70 -4.50
CA LYS A 146 -7.80 -13.02 -5.04
C LYS A 146 -8.34 -14.17 -4.17
N TYR A 147 -8.44 -13.96 -2.87
CA TYR A 147 -8.93 -14.93 -1.90
C TYR A 147 -10.12 -14.35 -1.13
N PRO A 148 -11.09 -15.18 -0.72
CA PRO A 148 -12.30 -14.72 -0.04
C PRO A 148 -12.03 -14.13 1.37
N ASN A 149 -10.92 -14.49 1.99
CA ASN A 149 -10.51 -13.99 3.30
C ASN A 149 -9.01 -14.26 3.56
N THR A 150 -8.50 -13.73 4.66
CA THR A 150 -7.09 -13.89 5.05
C THR A 150 -6.72 -15.33 5.41
N ALA A 151 -7.66 -16.16 5.89
CA ALA A 151 -7.38 -17.57 6.19
C ALA A 151 -7.11 -18.37 4.90
N ALA A 152 -7.90 -18.16 3.86
CA ALA A 152 -7.68 -18.77 2.55
C ALA A 152 -6.38 -18.30 1.90
N ALA A 153 -6.08 -16.98 2.00
CA ALA A 153 -4.81 -16.43 1.52
C ALA A 153 -3.61 -17.03 2.26
N ARG A 154 -3.72 -17.19 3.58
CA ARG A 154 -2.69 -17.82 4.40
C ARG A 154 -2.46 -19.27 4.02
N ALA A 155 -3.51 -20.07 3.89
CA ALA A 155 -3.41 -21.47 3.50
C ALA A 155 -2.70 -21.65 2.15
N ALA A 156 -3.01 -20.77 1.18
CA ALA A 156 -2.36 -20.80 -0.13
C ALA A 156 -0.91 -20.29 -0.13
N PHE A 157 -0.52 -19.49 0.87
CA PHE A 157 0.83 -18.95 1.01
C PHE A 157 1.75 -19.93 1.76
N GLU A 158 1.22 -20.71 2.70
CA GLU A 158 1.95 -21.68 3.54
C GLU A 158 1.99 -23.10 2.95
N SER A 159 1.25 -23.37 1.83
CA SER A 159 1.28 -24.64 1.06
C SER A 159 2.51 -24.72 0.16
#